data_a0c41e5ab65c261315dc56574b3e9c04
#
_entry.id   a0c41e5ab65c261315dc56574b3e9c04
#
_cell.length_a   1.000
_cell.length_b   1.000
_cell.length_c   1.000
_cell.angle_alpha   90.00
_cell.angle_beta   90.00
_cell.angle_gamma   90.00
#
_symmetry.space_group_name_H-M   'P 1'
#
loop_
_entity.id
_entity.type
_entity.pdbx_description
1 polymer ?
#
loop_
_entity_poly.entity_id
_entity_poly.type
_entity_poly.pdbx_seq_one_letter_code
_entity_poly.pdbx_strand_id
1 'polypeptide(L)'
;MSTVRKDAIPFETLLLEESRYPGFSLGDPSLDSFLGNAFGKSSLSLLSGPPGVGKTQFLLSAACWCIAYQRHVLLLTSDRGIVIERILSILRARQIQGTELLSLLHIENVASIQDVFERVDPYQSMAEGAWGGILIDSLTPILQPYLALDMNNGRSMIAHLFLFLRQVASHSKCPVLVR
;
A
#
# COMPACT_ATOMS: atom_id res chain seq x y z
N MET A 1 20.82 34.68 19.45
CA MET A 1 20.29 34.42 18.10
C MET A 1 20.07 32.93 17.96
N SER A 2 18.82 32.50 18.03
CA SER A 2 18.43 31.08 17.93
C SER A 2 18.48 30.67 16.46
N THR A 3 19.40 29.78 16.12
CA THR A 3 19.49 29.15 14.80
C THR A 3 18.35 28.15 14.70
N VAL A 4 17.23 28.56 14.14
CA VAL A 4 16.19 27.63 13.70
C VAL A 4 16.84 26.68 12.68
N ARG A 5 16.78 25.35 12.93
CA ARG A 5 17.27 24.35 11.97
C ARG A 5 16.55 24.56 10.65
N LYS A 6 17.29 24.66 9.55
CA LYS A 6 16.79 24.92 8.19
C LYS A 6 15.78 23.86 7.68
N ASP A 7 15.66 22.73 8.39
CA ASP A 7 14.84 21.58 8.00
C ASP A 7 13.55 21.44 8.82
N ALA A 8 13.24 22.43 9.66
CA ALA A 8 12.00 22.42 10.44
C ALA A 8 10.83 22.89 9.56
N ILE A 9 9.90 21.98 9.28
CA ILE A 9 8.68 22.29 8.54
C ILE A 9 7.67 22.90 9.52
N PRO A 10 7.07 24.07 9.22
CA PRO A 10 6.03 24.66 10.06
C PRO A 10 4.83 23.73 10.21
N PHE A 11 4.24 23.65 11.41
CA PHE A 11 3.09 22.80 11.71
C PHE A 11 1.90 23.04 10.78
N GLU A 12 1.65 24.30 10.41
CA GLU A 12 0.61 24.67 9.45
C GLU A 12 0.84 24.07 8.06
N THR A 13 2.10 23.96 7.62
CA THR A 13 2.44 23.31 6.35
C THR A 13 2.16 21.82 6.41
N LEU A 14 2.46 21.15 7.54
CA LEU A 14 2.14 19.75 7.77
C LEU A 14 0.63 19.50 7.74
N LEU A 15 -0.17 20.37 8.37
CA LEU A 15 -1.64 20.27 8.34
C LEU A 15 -2.21 20.42 6.94
N LEU A 16 -1.66 21.33 6.14
CA LEU A 16 -2.10 21.53 4.75
C LEU A 16 -1.70 20.35 3.85
N GLU A 17 -0.56 19.74 4.10
CA GLU A 17 -0.14 18.54 3.37
C GLU A 17 -0.99 17.32 3.74
N GLU A 18 -1.35 17.11 5.01
CA GLU A 18 -2.25 16.04 5.44
C GLU A 18 -3.66 16.19 4.85
N SER A 19 -4.15 17.42 4.71
CA SER A 19 -5.49 17.67 4.15
C SER A 19 -5.61 17.38 2.65
N ARG A 20 -4.50 17.39 1.90
CA ARG A 20 -4.51 17.20 0.43
C ARG A 20 -4.69 15.76 -0.03
N TYR A 21 -4.24 14.79 0.77
CA TYR A 21 -4.40 13.37 0.48
C TYR A 21 -4.39 12.58 1.79
N PRO A 22 -5.52 12.08 2.24
CA PRO A 22 -5.63 11.42 3.56
C PRO A 22 -5.03 10.00 3.60
N GLY A 23 -4.48 9.50 2.49
CA GLY A 23 -4.05 8.11 2.38
C GLY A 23 -5.11 7.21 1.75
N PHE A 24 -5.13 5.92 2.10
CA PHE A 24 -6.18 5.01 1.63
C PHE A 24 -7.52 5.35 2.26
N SER A 25 -8.56 5.36 1.43
CA SER A 25 -9.94 5.28 1.84
C SER A 25 -10.57 4.00 1.29
N LEU A 26 -11.58 3.51 1.96
CA LEU A 26 -12.41 2.39 1.48
C LEU A 26 -13.71 2.91 0.85
N GLY A 27 -13.91 4.24 0.85
CA GLY A 27 -15.11 4.90 0.35
C GLY A 27 -16.33 4.69 1.26
N ASP A 28 -16.12 4.32 2.51
CA ASP A 28 -17.13 4.25 3.56
C ASP A 28 -16.68 5.15 4.72
N PRO A 29 -17.36 6.28 4.95
CA PRO A 29 -16.97 7.24 5.98
C PRO A 29 -16.91 6.66 7.40
N SER A 30 -17.78 5.68 7.72
CA SER A 30 -17.81 5.06 9.04
C SER A 30 -16.58 4.18 9.23
N LEU A 31 -16.22 3.41 8.22
CA LEU A 31 -15.06 2.54 8.23
C LEU A 31 -13.76 3.35 8.19
N ASP A 32 -13.70 4.38 7.36
CA ASP A 32 -12.55 5.29 7.29
C ASP A 32 -12.33 6.01 8.63
N SER A 33 -13.41 6.45 9.29
CA SER A 33 -13.32 7.04 10.62
C SER A 33 -12.86 6.05 11.69
N PHE A 34 -13.31 4.79 11.61
CA PHE A 34 -12.89 3.72 12.52
C PHE A 34 -11.40 3.40 12.37
N LEU A 35 -10.92 3.36 11.13
CA LEU A 35 -9.51 3.06 10.81
C LEU A 35 -8.59 4.26 11.11
N GLY A 36 -9.15 5.46 11.14
CA GLY A 36 -8.41 6.70 11.41
C GLY A 36 -7.22 6.86 10.46
N ASN A 37 -6.07 7.26 11.00
CA ASN A 37 -4.83 7.45 10.22
C ASN A 37 -4.05 6.14 9.96
N ALA A 38 -4.65 4.96 10.21
CA ALA A 38 -3.98 3.67 10.02
C ALA A 38 -3.45 3.48 8.59
N PHE A 39 -4.09 4.13 7.61
CA PHE A 39 -3.71 4.08 6.20
C PHE A 39 -3.25 5.44 5.68
N GLY A 40 -2.75 6.29 6.56
CA GLY A 40 -2.21 7.59 6.20
C GLY A 40 -0.96 7.49 5.31
N LYS A 41 -0.58 8.64 4.75
CA LYS A 41 0.69 8.77 4.02
C LYS A 41 1.84 8.22 4.86
N SER A 42 2.81 7.61 4.19
CA SER A 42 4.00 7.06 4.85
C SER A 42 3.72 5.95 5.87
N SER A 43 2.51 5.37 5.88
CA SER A 43 2.17 4.26 6.76
C SER A 43 2.54 2.90 6.14
N LEU A 44 2.95 1.97 6.99
CA LEU A 44 3.02 0.55 6.67
C LEU A 44 1.98 -0.15 7.54
N SER A 45 0.97 -0.74 6.91
CA SER A 45 -0.15 -1.39 7.58
C SER A 45 -0.22 -2.87 7.21
N LEU A 46 -0.48 -3.71 8.21
CA LEU A 46 -0.66 -5.16 8.05
C LEU A 46 -2.11 -5.55 8.30
N LEU A 47 -2.74 -6.17 7.30
CA LEU A 47 -4.08 -6.71 7.38
C LEU A 47 -4.03 -8.21 7.66
N SER A 48 -4.39 -8.61 8.87
CA SER A 48 -4.37 -10.00 9.33
C SER A 48 -5.77 -10.50 9.66
N GLY A 49 -5.99 -11.80 9.53
CA GLY A 49 -7.26 -12.46 9.86
C GLY A 49 -7.41 -13.81 9.16
N PRO A 50 -8.43 -14.61 9.53
CA PRO A 50 -8.68 -15.92 8.95
C PRO A 50 -9.00 -15.86 7.44
N PRO A 51 -8.86 -16.97 6.69
CA PRO A 51 -9.29 -17.05 5.30
C PRO A 51 -10.77 -16.68 5.14
N GLY A 52 -11.12 -16.09 4.00
CA GLY A 52 -12.52 -15.81 3.65
C GLY A 52 -13.13 -14.53 4.24
N VAL A 53 -12.48 -13.83 5.18
CA VAL A 53 -13.04 -12.62 5.83
C VAL A 53 -13.00 -11.34 4.97
N GLY A 54 -12.59 -11.45 3.71
CA GLY A 54 -12.63 -10.30 2.78
C GLY A 54 -11.36 -9.47 2.70
N LYS A 55 -10.19 -9.94 3.20
CA LYS A 55 -8.92 -9.18 3.15
C LYS A 55 -8.54 -8.73 1.73
N THR A 56 -8.59 -9.62 0.76
CA THR A 56 -8.37 -9.27 -0.66
C THR A 56 -9.38 -8.24 -1.15
N GLN A 57 -10.66 -8.40 -0.77
CA GLN A 57 -11.70 -7.43 -1.13
C GLN A 57 -11.39 -6.04 -0.56
N PHE A 58 -10.86 -5.99 0.64
CA PHE A 58 -10.42 -4.76 1.28
C PHE A 58 -9.29 -4.09 0.49
N LEU A 59 -8.22 -4.85 0.14
CA LEU A 59 -7.11 -4.32 -0.66
C LEU A 59 -7.59 -3.81 -2.02
N LEU A 60 -8.40 -4.60 -2.73
CA LEU A 60 -8.93 -4.21 -4.04
C LEU A 60 -9.83 -2.97 -3.93
N SER A 61 -10.58 -2.82 -2.83
CA SER A 61 -11.37 -1.62 -2.58
C SER A 61 -10.50 -0.38 -2.38
N ALA A 62 -9.40 -0.51 -1.64
CA ALA A 62 -8.42 0.57 -1.46
C ALA A 62 -7.76 0.94 -2.80
N ALA A 63 -7.38 -0.07 -3.61
CA ALA A 63 -6.84 0.16 -4.95
C ALA A 63 -7.82 0.94 -5.84
N CYS A 64 -9.08 0.49 -5.91
CA CYS A 64 -10.12 1.16 -6.70
C CYS A 64 -10.35 2.60 -6.25
N TRP A 65 -10.24 2.87 -4.96
CA TRP A 65 -10.36 4.23 -4.43
C TRP A 65 -9.19 5.11 -4.88
N CYS A 66 -7.95 4.62 -4.78
CA CYS A 66 -6.78 5.38 -5.21
C CYS A 66 -6.84 5.75 -6.70
N ILE A 67 -7.20 4.80 -7.57
CA ILE A 67 -7.32 5.09 -9.01
C ILE A 67 -8.47 6.05 -9.31
N ALA A 68 -9.54 6.04 -8.52
CA ALA A 68 -10.63 7.03 -8.65
C ALA A 68 -10.16 8.46 -8.35
N TYR A 69 -9.14 8.61 -7.51
CA TYR A 69 -8.44 9.88 -7.27
C TYR A 69 -7.28 10.15 -8.23
N GLN A 70 -7.25 9.43 -9.36
CA GLN A 70 -6.22 9.57 -10.40
C GLN A 70 -4.79 9.34 -9.87
N ARG A 71 -4.64 8.36 -8.96
CA ARG A 71 -3.35 7.96 -8.39
C ARG A 71 -2.96 6.58 -8.90
N HIS A 72 -1.70 6.42 -9.24
CA HIS A 72 -1.14 5.12 -9.56
C HIS A 72 -1.14 4.20 -8.33
N VAL A 73 -1.39 2.92 -8.55
CA VAL A 73 -1.34 1.88 -7.50
C VAL A 73 -0.51 0.72 -7.99
N LEU A 74 0.43 0.27 -7.16
CA LEU A 74 1.12 -1.00 -7.37
C LEU A 74 0.43 -2.07 -6.53
N LEU A 75 -0.02 -3.12 -7.19
CA LEU A 75 -0.57 -4.31 -6.55
C LEU A 75 0.35 -5.50 -6.83
N LEU A 76 1.11 -5.90 -5.83
CA LEU A 76 1.88 -7.14 -5.87
C LEU A 76 1.01 -8.31 -5.42
N THR A 77 1.01 -9.38 -6.19
CA THR A 77 0.25 -10.59 -5.85
C THR A 77 1.13 -11.82 -5.89
N SER A 78 1.00 -12.66 -4.87
CA SER A 78 1.58 -14.01 -4.86
C SER A 78 0.64 -15.07 -5.42
N ASP A 79 -0.61 -14.71 -5.64
CA ASP A 79 -1.63 -15.57 -6.21
C ASP A 79 -1.98 -15.11 -7.63
N ARG A 80 -1.97 -16.03 -8.60
CA ARG A 80 -2.35 -15.75 -9.99
C ARG A 80 -3.85 -15.46 -10.18
N GLY A 81 -4.62 -15.49 -9.09
CA GLY A 81 -6.06 -15.41 -9.07
C GLY A 81 -6.65 -14.02 -8.83
N ILE A 82 -5.95 -12.91 -9.13
CA ILE A 82 -6.62 -11.61 -9.16
C ILE A 82 -7.57 -11.62 -10.34
N VAL A 83 -8.84 -11.74 -9.99
CA VAL A 83 -9.92 -11.78 -10.96
C VAL A 83 -10.24 -10.34 -11.36
N ILE A 84 -9.90 -9.96 -12.59
CA ILE A 84 -10.18 -8.62 -13.15
C ILE A 84 -11.65 -8.27 -12.97
N GLU A 85 -12.56 -9.25 -13.11
CA GLU A 85 -14.00 -9.08 -12.88
C GLU A 85 -14.32 -8.57 -11.47
N ARG A 86 -13.51 -8.93 -10.46
CA ARG A 86 -13.72 -8.45 -9.09
C ARG A 86 -13.41 -6.95 -8.99
N ILE A 87 -12.32 -6.48 -9.62
CA ILE A 87 -11.98 -5.06 -9.70
C ILE A 87 -13.09 -4.31 -10.44
N LEU A 88 -13.51 -4.80 -11.61
CA LEU A 88 -14.58 -4.20 -12.39
C LEU A 88 -15.91 -4.17 -11.61
N SER A 89 -16.20 -5.19 -10.81
CA SER A 89 -17.42 -5.20 -9.97
C SER A 89 -17.38 -4.16 -8.87
N ILE A 90 -16.21 -3.92 -8.25
CA ILE A 90 -16.04 -2.87 -7.24
C ILE A 90 -16.22 -1.49 -7.87
N LEU A 91 -15.59 -1.24 -9.03
CA LEU A 91 -15.68 0.04 -9.73
C LEU A 91 -17.14 0.33 -10.12
N ARG A 92 -17.86 -0.66 -10.65
CA ARG A 92 -19.29 -0.52 -11.00
C ARG A 92 -20.16 -0.24 -9.77
N ALA A 93 -19.97 -1.00 -8.70
CA ALA A 93 -20.73 -0.82 -7.45
C ALA A 93 -20.55 0.58 -6.83
N ARG A 94 -19.39 1.19 -7.06
CA ARG A 94 -19.05 2.53 -6.60
C ARG A 94 -19.33 3.64 -7.61
N GLN A 95 -19.92 3.29 -8.76
CA GLN A 95 -20.19 4.23 -9.87
C GLN A 95 -18.92 4.96 -10.38
N ILE A 96 -17.76 4.34 -10.21
CA ILE A 96 -16.49 4.83 -10.74
C ILE A 96 -16.45 4.44 -12.22
N GLN A 97 -16.53 5.46 -13.10
CA GLN A 97 -16.54 5.28 -14.55
C GLN A 97 -15.19 5.70 -15.14
N GLY A 98 -14.83 5.03 -16.24
CA GLY A 98 -13.61 5.34 -16.98
C GLY A 98 -12.68 4.12 -17.03
N THR A 99 -12.60 3.47 -18.19
CA THR A 99 -11.65 2.37 -18.43
C THR A 99 -10.21 2.85 -18.43
N GLU A 100 -9.99 4.14 -18.70
CA GLU A 100 -8.69 4.81 -18.61
C GLU A 100 -8.08 4.75 -17.20
N LEU A 101 -8.92 4.70 -16.15
CA LEU A 101 -8.46 4.57 -14.77
C LEU A 101 -7.74 3.24 -14.51
N LEU A 102 -8.04 2.20 -15.28
CA LEU A 102 -7.38 0.91 -15.16
C LEU A 102 -5.90 0.98 -15.52
N SER A 103 -5.48 1.93 -16.34
CA SER A 103 -4.07 2.16 -16.65
C SER A 103 -3.24 2.63 -15.46
N LEU A 104 -3.90 3.12 -14.41
CA LEU A 104 -3.28 3.55 -13.16
C LEU A 104 -3.03 2.38 -12.19
N LEU A 105 -3.62 1.21 -12.44
CA LEU A 105 -3.45 0.02 -11.62
C LEU A 105 -2.39 -0.90 -12.23
N HIS A 106 -1.24 -0.96 -11.59
CA HIS A 106 -0.12 -1.83 -11.98
C HIS A 106 -0.18 -3.11 -11.16
N ILE A 107 -0.33 -4.25 -11.83
CA ILE A 107 -0.43 -5.56 -11.17
C ILE A 107 0.78 -6.39 -11.56
N GLU A 108 1.56 -6.83 -10.57
CA GLU A 108 2.74 -7.64 -10.77
C GLU A 108 2.72 -8.89 -9.90
N ASN A 109 3.19 -10.01 -10.45
CA ASN A 109 3.32 -11.25 -9.69
C ASN A 109 4.66 -11.29 -8.97
N VAL A 110 4.64 -11.78 -7.73
CA VAL A 110 5.81 -11.99 -6.88
C VAL A 110 5.75 -13.39 -6.27
N ALA A 111 6.89 -14.08 -6.25
CA ALA A 111 7.00 -15.44 -5.72
C ALA A 111 7.99 -15.53 -4.56
N SER A 112 8.80 -14.51 -4.35
CA SER A 112 9.86 -14.48 -3.34
C SER A 112 9.97 -13.11 -2.68
N ILE A 113 10.66 -13.05 -1.54
CA ILE A 113 11.03 -11.77 -0.90
C ILE A 113 11.89 -10.92 -1.84
N GLN A 114 12.78 -11.56 -2.61
CA GLN A 114 13.65 -10.88 -3.57
C GLN A 114 12.82 -10.18 -4.65
N ASP A 115 11.77 -10.84 -5.18
CA ASP A 115 10.86 -10.19 -6.16
C ASP A 115 10.20 -8.95 -5.55
N VAL A 116 9.80 -9.00 -4.27
CA VAL A 116 9.20 -7.83 -3.60
C VAL A 116 10.20 -6.68 -3.53
N PHE A 117 11.48 -6.94 -3.18
CA PHE A 117 12.51 -5.91 -3.18
C PHE A 117 12.68 -5.30 -4.58
N GLU A 118 12.87 -6.13 -5.59
CA GLU A 118 13.11 -5.68 -6.97
C GLU A 118 11.95 -4.88 -7.56
N ARG A 119 10.71 -5.28 -7.25
CA ARG A 119 9.50 -4.62 -7.75
C ARG A 119 9.17 -3.33 -7.02
N VAL A 120 9.51 -3.24 -5.74
CA VAL A 120 9.20 -2.07 -4.90
C VAL A 120 10.31 -1.03 -4.92
N ASP A 121 11.58 -1.43 -5.10
CA ASP A 121 12.74 -0.52 -5.08
C ASP A 121 12.61 0.71 -5.99
N PRO A 122 12.14 0.60 -7.25
CA PRO A 122 11.97 1.75 -8.13
C PRO A 122 11.03 2.83 -7.57
N TYR A 123 10.12 2.46 -6.68
CA TYR A 123 9.12 3.36 -6.12
C TYR A 123 9.68 4.28 -5.02
N GLN A 124 10.88 4.01 -4.51
CA GLN A 124 11.56 4.89 -3.56
C GLN A 124 11.92 6.26 -4.14
N SER A 125 12.17 6.32 -5.45
CA SER A 125 12.62 7.54 -6.14
C SER A 125 11.51 8.26 -6.90
N MET A 126 10.26 7.81 -6.78
CA MET A 126 9.14 8.40 -7.52
C MET A 126 8.67 9.72 -6.92
N ALA A 127 8.12 10.57 -7.79
CA ALA A 127 7.61 11.88 -7.40
C ALA A 127 6.50 11.74 -6.34
N GLU A 128 6.62 12.53 -5.28
CA GLU A 128 5.61 12.63 -4.23
C GLU A 128 4.22 12.92 -4.83
N GLY A 129 3.23 12.17 -4.41
CA GLY A 129 1.85 12.39 -4.79
C GLY A 129 1.40 11.78 -6.13
N ALA A 130 2.29 11.18 -6.93
CA ALA A 130 1.88 10.43 -8.12
C ALA A 130 1.24 9.08 -7.76
N TRP A 131 1.69 8.48 -6.67
CA TRP A 131 1.26 7.15 -6.21
C TRP A 131 0.28 7.24 -5.04
N GLY A 132 -0.79 6.48 -5.15
CA GLY A 132 -1.82 6.33 -4.11
C GLY A 132 -1.52 5.25 -3.11
N GLY A 133 -0.77 4.20 -3.51
CA GLY A 133 -0.43 3.12 -2.60
C GLY A 133 0.32 1.96 -3.23
N ILE A 134 0.98 1.20 -2.38
CA ILE A 134 1.57 -0.10 -2.68
C ILE A 134 0.82 -1.15 -1.87
N LEU A 135 0.24 -2.12 -2.56
CA LEU A 135 -0.58 -3.18 -1.98
C LEU A 135 0.09 -4.53 -2.21
N ILE A 136 0.16 -5.38 -1.20
CA ILE A 136 0.75 -6.72 -1.31
C ILE A 136 -0.25 -7.77 -0.87
N ASP A 137 -0.76 -8.57 -1.80
CA ASP A 137 -1.71 -9.68 -1.57
C ASP A 137 -1.19 -11.00 -2.12
N SER A 138 -0.58 -11.87 -1.35
CA SER A 138 -0.29 -11.81 0.08
C SER A 138 1.18 -12.13 0.33
N LEU A 139 1.72 -11.70 1.48
CA LEU A 139 3.06 -12.08 1.91
C LEU A 139 3.13 -13.50 2.47
N THR A 140 2.04 -14.08 2.96
CA THR A 140 2.06 -15.37 3.65
C THR A 140 2.74 -16.49 2.86
N PRO A 141 2.41 -16.76 1.57
CA PRO A 141 3.10 -17.79 0.80
C PRO A 141 4.58 -17.49 0.57
N ILE A 142 4.92 -16.22 0.43
CA ILE A 142 6.28 -15.74 0.19
C ILE A 142 7.14 -15.94 1.45
N LEU A 143 6.57 -15.72 2.64
CA LEU A 143 7.27 -15.83 3.92
C LEU A 143 7.38 -17.28 4.43
N GLN A 144 6.49 -18.17 4.00
CA GLN A 144 6.46 -19.57 4.48
C GLN A 144 7.83 -20.28 4.40
N PRO A 145 8.60 -20.22 3.30
CA PRO A 145 9.91 -20.84 3.21
C PRO A 145 10.89 -20.33 4.27
N TYR A 146 10.81 -19.04 4.59
CA TYR A 146 11.70 -18.40 5.57
C TYR A 146 11.32 -18.72 7.01
N LEU A 147 10.02 -18.96 7.28
CA LEU A 147 9.54 -19.41 8.59
C LEU A 147 9.94 -20.86 8.90
N ALA A 148 10.18 -21.68 7.86
CA ALA A 148 10.64 -23.06 7.98
C ALA A 148 12.16 -23.19 8.13
N LEU A 149 12.92 -22.12 7.83
CA LEU A 149 14.36 -22.07 8.04
C LEU A 149 14.72 -21.88 9.52
N ASP A 150 16.01 -22.02 9.82
CA ASP A 150 16.55 -21.72 11.16
C ASP A 150 16.04 -20.35 11.65
N MET A 151 15.51 -20.35 12.89
CA MET A 151 14.72 -19.25 13.47
C MET A 151 15.39 -17.87 13.37
N ASN A 152 16.74 -17.81 13.37
CA ASN A 152 17.46 -16.54 13.33
C ASN A 152 17.53 -15.95 11.90
N ASN A 153 17.83 -16.76 10.90
CA ASN A 153 18.01 -16.30 9.51
C ASN A 153 16.65 -15.93 8.89
N GLY A 154 15.61 -16.73 9.10
CA GLY A 154 14.27 -16.44 8.57
C GLY A 154 13.67 -15.16 9.17
N ARG A 155 13.77 -14.99 10.49
CA ARG A 155 13.30 -13.78 11.19
C ARG A 155 14.04 -12.52 10.75
N SER A 156 15.35 -12.60 10.55
CA SER A 156 16.16 -11.48 10.07
C SER A 156 15.72 -11.03 8.68
N MET A 157 15.46 -11.97 7.75
CA MET A 157 15.01 -11.66 6.41
C MET A 157 13.61 -11.00 6.41
N ILE A 158 12.69 -11.52 7.23
CA ILE A 158 11.35 -10.94 7.40
C ILE A 158 11.44 -9.53 7.99
N ALA A 159 12.29 -9.34 9.01
CA ALA A 159 12.50 -8.01 9.59
C ALA A 159 13.07 -7.02 8.58
N HIS A 160 14.04 -7.44 7.75
CA HIS A 160 14.58 -6.63 6.66
C HIS A 160 13.50 -6.23 5.66
N LEU A 161 12.62 -7.15 5.25
CA LEU A 161 11.52 -6.84 4.35
C LEU A 161 10.60 -5.76 4.92
N PHE A 162 10.17 -5.88 6.18
CA PHE A 162 9.30 -4.88 6.80
C PHE A 162 9.99 -3.53 6.99
N LEU A 163 11.28 -3.52 7.35
CA LEU A 163 12.07 -2.28 7.42
C LEU A 163 12.16 -1.60 6.05
N PHE A 164 12.42 -2.36 5.00
CA PHE A 164 12.46 -1.86 3.62
C PHE A 164 11.11 -1.26 3.20
N LEU A 165 10.00 -1.99 3.39
CA LEU A 165 8.66 -1.51 3.05
C LEU A 165 8.31 -0.23 3.83
N ARG A 166 8.72 -0.13 5.09
CA ARG A 166 8.55 1.07 5.90
C ARG A 166 9.37 2.24 5.37
N GLN A 167 10.61 1.99 4.94
CA GLN A 167 11.46 3.01 4.31
C GLN A 167 10.83 3.51 3.01
N VAL A 168 10.36 2.60 2.16
CA VAL A 168 9.65 2.96 0.92
C VAL A 168 8.44 3.84 1.23
N ALA A 169 7.57 3.42 2.16
CA ALA A 169 6.40 4.21 2.57
C ALA A 169 6.78 5.63 3.02
N SER A 170 7.86 5.75 3.78
CA SER A 170 8.33 7.03 4.30
C SER A 170 8.93 7.93 3.23
N HIS A 171 9.74 7.39 2.31
CA HIS A 171 10.40 8.17 1.27
C HIS A 171 9.44 8.60 0.17
N SER A 172 8.61 7.66 -0.32
CA SER A 172 7.64 7.94 -1.39
C SER A 172 6.41 8.70 -0.91
N LYS A 173 6.25 8.92 0.41
CA LYS A 173 5.03 9.48 1.01
C LYS A 173 3.77 8.72 0.59
N CYS A 174 3.91 7.43 0.38
CA CYS A 174 2.89 6.54 -0.16
C CYS A 174 2.58 5.45 0.87
N PRO A 175 1.30 5.18 1.19
CA PRO A 175 0.95 4.10 2.10
C PRO A 175 1.29 2.73 1.50
N VAL A 176 1.77 1.82 2.34
CA VAL A 176 2.00 0.42 2.00
C VAL A 176 1.05 -0.45 2.83
N LEU A 177 0.24 -1.25 2.17
CA LEU A 177 -0.72 -2.15 2.80
C LEU A 177 -0.41 -3.60 2.42
N VAL A 178 -0.19 -4.41 3.43
CA VAL A 178 0.23 -5.80 3.31
C VAL A 178 -0.83 -6.73 3.90
N ARG A 179 -1.07 -7.84 3.20
CA ARG A 179 -1.87 -8.95 3.69
C ARG A 179 -1.01 -10.19 3.92
#